data_dedc280f23206ed7b644245809f20d4e
#
_entry.id   dedc280f23206ed7b644245809f20d4e
#
_cell.length_a   1.000
_cell.length_b   1.000
_cell.length_c   1.000
_cell.angle_alpha   90.00
_cell.angle_beta   90.00
_cell.angle_gamma   90.00
#
_symmetry.space_group_name_H-M   'P 1'
#
loop_
_entity.id
_entity.type
_entity.pdbx_description
1 polymer ?
#
loop_
_entity_poly.entity_id
_entity_poly.type
_entity_poly.pdbx_seq_one_letter_code
_entity_poly.pdbx_strand_id
1 'polypeptide(L)'
;MCMIVLLTVMLAACGRGSSQKVASEKPVDIVSEVADAVSSETETTAMDETIQKNYKVLLDGTSDPEAVYYLMDVTGDGSPELIVGKETMSVYSCNQGAVTTIGAMAINTAYLSTKYGFLAFNNRNDKYELVQYKYDGEMITETVFVSASSEADYKSQADQYLADARELKAYALDDRTPFGGETAE
;
A
#
# COMPACT_ATOMS: atom_id res chain seq x y z
N MET A 1 19.44 -9.55 45.91
CA MET A 1 18.23 -9.96 46.61
C MET A 1 17.11 -9.86 45.62
N CYS A 2 16.80 -10.87 44.88
CA CYS A 2 15.91 -12.01 45.21
C CYS A 2 14.46 -11.56 45.30
N MET A 3 13.69 -11.82 44.27
CA MET A 3 12.49 -12.63 44.49
C MET A 3 11.86 -13.02 43.13
N ILE A 4 12.00 -14.30 42.85
CA ILE A 4 11.33 -15.06 41.76
C ILE A 4 9.95 -15.42 42.33
N VAL A 5 8.89 -15.20 41.58
CA VAL A 5 7.60 -15.84 41.81
C VAL A 5 7.17 -16.58 40.54
N LEU A 6 7.36 -17.88 40.62
CA LEU A 6 6.73 -18.85 39.70
C LEU A 6 5.28 -19.05 40.17
N LEU A 7 4.35 -18.99 39.21
CA LEU A 7 3.00 -19.52 39.43
C LEU A 7 2.61 -20.43 38.23
N THR A 8 2.75 -21.72 38.46
CA THR A 8 2.22 -22.82 37.66
C THR A 8 0.77 -23.07 38.05
N VAL A 9 -0.14 -23.12 37.09
CA VAL A 9 -1.46 -23.74 37.29
C VAL A 9 -1.73 -24.67 36.12
N MET A 10 -1.66 -25.98 36.43
CA MET A 10 -2.23 -27.07 35.64
C MET A 10 -3.72 -27.20 35.97
N LEU A 11 -4.55 -27.38 34.96
CA LEU A 11 -5.81 -28.10 35.14
C LEU A 11 -6.14 -28.90 33.86
N ALA A 12 -6.08 -30.22 34.05
CA ALA A 12 -6.60 -31.20 33.12
C ALA A 12 -8.09 -31.41 33.38
N ALA A 13 -8.88 -31.57 32.31
CA ALA A 13 -10.18 -32.24 32.45
C ALA A 13 -10.51 -33.02 31.17
N CYS A 14 -10.55 -34.32 31.34
CA CYS A 14 -11.06 -35.31 30.40
C CYS A 14 -12.59 -35.20 30.26
N GLY A 15 -13.07 -35.35 29.02
CA GLY A 15 -14.50 -35.60 28.76
C GLY A 15 -14.67 -36.53 27.55
N ARG A 16 -15.17 -37.72 27.83
CA ARG A 16 -15.29 -38.91 26.96
C ARG A 16 -16.72 -39.03 26.44
N GLY A 17 -16.86 -39.52 25.18
CA GLY A 17 -18.10 -40.15 24.66
C GLY A 17 -18.80 -39.28 23.63
N SER A 18 -19.23 -39.78 22.48
CA SER A 18 -19.81 -41.04 22.10
C SER A 18 -19.92 -41.13 20.58
N SER A 19 -19.68 -42.26 20.02
CA SER A 19 -19.92 -42.62 18.61
C SER A 19 -21.40 -42.52 18.25
N GLN A 20 -21.69 -41.90 17.09
CA GLN A 20 -22.82 -42.33 16.28
C GLN A 20 -22.49 -42.24 14.79
N LYS A 21 -22.74 -43.36 14.16
CA LYS A 21 -22.57 -43.76 12.77
C LYS A 21 -23.86 -43.44 11.99
N VAL A 22 -23.72 -43.33 10.65
CA VAL A 22 -24.75 -43.34 9.59
C VAL A 22 -25.04 -41.91 9.05
N ALA A 23 -24.90 -41.61 7.78
CA ALA A 23 -25.19 -42.23 6.51
C ALA A 23 -24.49 -41.47 5.37
N SER A 24 -24.16 -42.22 4.36
CA SER A 24 -23.77 -41.81 3.03
C SER A 24 -24.83 -40.90 2.38
N GLU A 25 -24.45 -39.69 2.01
CA GLU A 25 -25.08 -38.95 0.92
C GLU A 25 -24.04 -38.32 0.02
N LYS A 26 -24.30 -38.37 -1.27
CA LYS A 26 -23.46 -38.09 -2.42
C LYS A 26 -22.82 -36.71 -2.41
N PRO A 27 -21.65 -36.53 -3.09
CA PRO A 27 -21.11 -35.21 -3.36
C PRO A 27 -22.02 -34.47 -4.33
N VAL A 28 -22.55 -33.35 -3.90
CA VAL A 28 -23.13 -32.35 -4.77
C VAL A 28 -21.95 -31.52 -5.33
N ASP A 29 -21.73 -31.71 -6.62
CA ASP A 29 -20.93 -30.80 -7.43
C ASP A 29 -21.50 -29.39 -7.27
N ILE A 30 -20.78 -28.53 -6.53
CA ILE A 30 -20.84 -27.08 -6.68
C ILE A 30 -19.57 -26.68 -7.35
N VAL A 31 -19.49 -27.01 -8.62
CA VAL A 31 -18.56 -26.41 -9.56
C VAL A 31 -19.18 -25.09 -10.00
N SER A 32 -18.34 -24.09 -9.99
CA SER A 32 -18.49 -22.88 -10.79
C SER A 32 -19.48 -21.83 -10.28
N GLU A 33 -18.97 -20.81 -9.65
CA GLU A 33 -19.24 -19.44 -10.10
C GLU A 33 -18.59 -18.42 -9.14
N VAL A 34 -17.27 -18.34 -9.18
CA VAL A 34 -16.56 -17.14 -8.69
C VAL A 34 -15.28 -16.96 -9.51
N ALA A 35 -15.48 -16.79 -10.79
CA ALA A 35 -14.42 -16.33 -11.68
C ALA A 35 -15.01 -15.26 -12.61
N ASP A 36 -15.40 -14.13 -12.01
CA ASP A 36 -15.60 -12.87 -12.74
C ASP A 36 -15.81 -11.75 -11.72
N ALA A 37 -14.76 -11.18 -11.20
CA ALA A 37 -14.77 -9.85 -10.63
C ALA A 37 -13.34 -9.41 -10.23
N VAL A 38 -12.39 -9.42 -11.15
CA VAL A 38 -11.18 -8.59 -11.04
C VAL A 38 -10.94 -7.94 -12.39
N SER A 39 -11.94 -7.22 -12.84
CA SER A 39 -11.75 -6.07 -13.73
C SER A 39 -11.91 -4.84 -12.83
N SER A 40 -10.98 -4.66 -11.92
CA SER A 40 -10.80 -3.39 -11.27
C SER A 40 -9.97 -2.49 -12.20
N GLU A 41 -10.58 -2.04 -13.28
CA GLU A 41 -10.38 -0.65 -13.65
C GLU A 41 -10.67 0.11 -12.36
N THR A 42 -9.67 0.83 -11.88
CA THR A 42 -9.83 1.76 -10.77
C THR A 42 -10.90 2.74 -11.21
N GLU A 43 -12.18 2.47 -10.89
CA GLU A 43 -13.19 3.50 -10.89
C GLU A 43 -12.64 4.54 -9.93
N THR A 44 -12.21 5.65 -10.50
CA THR A 44 -11.85 6.84 -9.78
C THR A 44 -13.13 7.26 -9.06
N THR A 45 -13.35 6.71 -7.86
CA THR A 45 -14.36 7.21 -6.95
C THR A 45 -14.05 8.69 -6.86
N ALA A 46 -14.99 9.55 -7.30
CA ALA A 46 -14.76 10.98 -7.38
C ALA A 46 -14.27 11.44 -6.01
N MET A 47 -13.01 11.88 -5.95
CA MET A 47 -12.38 12.34 -4.72
C MET A 47 -13.24 13.46 -4.13
N ASP A 48 -13.47 13.43 -2.82
CA ASP A 48 -14.20 14.46 -2.10
C ASP A 48 -13.65 15.86 -2.42
N GLU A 49 -14.53 16.83 -2.68
CA GLU A 49 -14.16 18.21 -3.07
C GLU A 49 -13.25 18.89 -2.01
N THR A 50 -13.46 18.57 -0.73
CA THR A 50 -12.64 19.10 0.36
C THR A 50 -11.23 18.56 0.30
N ILE A 51 -11.08 17.25 0.05
CA ILE A 51 -9.78 16.59 -0.14
C ILE A 51 -9.06 17.20 -1.34
N GLN A 52 -9.75 17.31 -2.49
CA GLN A 52 -9.20 17.92 -3.69
C GLN A 52 -8.67 19.34 -3.43
N LYS A 53 -9.47 20.17 -2.79
CA LYS A 53 -9.11 21.55 -2.47
C LYS A 53 -7.86 21.62 -1.60
N ASN A 54 -7.80 20.80 -0.55
CA ASN A 54 -6.70 20.81 0.38
C ASN A 54 -5.39 20.32 -0.27
N TYR A 55 -5.48 19.28 -1.10
CA TYR A 55 -4.31 18.79 -1.82
C TYR A 55 -3.80 19.76 -2.88
N LYS A 56 -4.71 20.45 -3.59
CA LYS A 56 -4.32 21.54 -4.51
C LYS A 56 -3.53 22.64 -3.81
N VAL A 57 -3.96 23.04 -2.60
CA VAL A 57 -3.25 24.03 -1.78
C VAL A 57 -1.85 23.55 -1.40
N LEU A 58 -1.69 22.25 -1.05
CA LEU A 58 -0.38 21.69 -0.76
C LEU A 58 0.53 21.67 -2.00
N LEU A 59 0.01 21.29 -3.15
CA LEU A 59 0.75 21.28 -4.41
C LEU A 59 1.18 22.69 -4.81
N ASP A 60 0.29 23.68 -4.68
CA ASP A 60 0.58 25.08 -4.98
C ASP A 60 1.62 25.68 -4.03
N GLY A 61 1.72 25.15 -2.80
CA GLY A 61 2.74 25.51 -1.82
C GLY A 61 4.08 24.77 -1.96
N THR A 62 4.16 23.77 -2.83
CA THR A 62 5.40 23.01 -3.06
C THR A 62 6.33 23.81 -3.96
N SER A 63 7.51 24.15 -3.44
CA SER A 63 8.45 25.07 -4.10
C SER A 63 9.49 24.39 -5.00
N ASP A 64 9.68 23.07 -4.91
CA ASP A 64 10.61 22.32 -5.73
C ASP A 64 10.02 22.06 -7.13
N PRO A 65 10.53 22.69 -8.21
CA PRO A 65 9.98 22.55 -9.56
C PRO A 65 10.18 21.15 -10.17
N GLU A 66 11.07 20.34 -9.59
CA GLU A 66 11.31 18.96 -10.03
C GLU A 66 10.50 17.93 -9.21
N ALA A 67 9.73 18.40 -8.22
CA ALA A 67 8.84 17.52 -7.46
C ALA A 67 7.70 17.00 -8.36
N VAL A 68 7.31 15.79 -8.08
CA VAL A 68 6.14 15.13 -8.68
C VAL A 68 5.21 14.66 -7.58
N TYR A 69 4.01 14.23 -7.97
CA TYR A 69 3.10 13.65 -7.00
C TYR A 69 2.39 12.40 -7.53
N TYR A 70 1.89 11.61 -6.57
CA TYR A 70 0.98 10.49 -6.79
C TYR A 70 -0.26 10.69 -5.93
N LEU A 71 -1.39 10.15 -6.40
CA LEU A 71 -2.59 9.98 -5.61
C LEU A 71 -2.89 8.50 -5.48
N MET A 72 -2.95 8.01 -4.26
CA MET A 72 -3.14 6.59 -4.00
C MET A 72 -3.68 6.35 -2.59
N ASP A 73 -4.67 5.48 -2.47
CA ASP A 73 -5.14 4.98 -1.18
C ASP A 73 -4.10 4.02 -0.58
N VAL A 74 -3.22 4.55 0.28
CA VAL A 74 -2.18 3.78 0.98
C VAL A 74 -2.63 3.40 2.39
N THR A 75 -3.67 4.03 2.91
CA THR A 75 -4.25 3.73 4.23
C THR A 75 -5.29 2.62 4.15
N GLY A 76 -5.92 2.41 2.98
CA GLY A 76 -6.98 1.43 2.77
C GLY A 76 -8.35 1.93 3.24
N ASP A 77 -8.53 3.24 3.42
CA ASP A 77 -9.79 3.84 3.89
C ASP A 77 -10.75 4.24 2.73
N GLY A 78 -10.31 4.04 1.49
CA GLY A 78 -11.05 4.38 0.28
C GLY A 78 -10.85 5.82 -0.20
N SER A 79 -10.03 6.61 0.50
CA SER A 79 -9.65 7.97 0.11
C SER A 79 -8.19 7.99 -0.32
N PRO A 80 -7.82 8.62 -1.43
CA PRO A 80 -6.42 8.65 -1.83
C PRO A 80 -5.62 9.64 -0.98
N GLU A 81 -4.42 9.23 -0.57
CA GLU A 81 -3.39 10.09 -0.01
C GLU A 81 -2.65 10.83 -1.12
N LEU A 82 -2.15 12.03 -0.78
CA LEU A 82 -1.20 12.77 -1.61
C LEU A 82 0.23 12.41 -1.21
N ILE A 83 0.98 11.86 -2.16
CA ILE A 83 2.41 11.56 -2.01
C ILE A 83 3.15 12.56 -2.90
N VAL A 84 3.92 13.49 -2.32
CA VAL A 84 4.52 14.59 -3.07
C VAL A 84 5.97 14.85 -2.66
N GLY A 85 6.83 15.09 -3.63
CA GLY A 85 8.25 15.39 -3.46
C GLY A 85 9.08 14.97 -4.66
N LYS A 86 10.39 14.83 -4.47
CA LYS A 86 11.31 14.37 -5.51
C LYS A 86 11.86 12.98 -5.16
N GLU A 87 12.96 12.90 -4.44
CA GLU A 87 13.61 11.63 -4.03
C GLU A 87 13.02 11.09 -2.72
N THR A 88 12.71 12.00 -1.79
CA THR A 88 11.95 11.71 -0.58
C THR A 88 10.64 12.45 -0.67
N MET A 89 9.56 11.71 -0.64
CA MET A 89 8.22 12.20 -0.85
C MET A 89 7.43 12.16 0.47
N SER A 90 6.84 13.27 0.86
CA SER A 90 5.94 13.32 2.01
C SER A 90 4.60 12.72 1.66
N VAL A 91 4.00 12.00 2.61
CA VAL A 91 2.67 11.39 2.47
C VAL A 91 1.67 12.14 3.35
N TYR A 92 0.64 12.68 2.72
CA TYR A 92 -0.42 13.45 3.37
C TYR A 92 -1.75 12.73 3.27
N SER A 93 -2.41 12.52 4.38
CA SER A 93 -3.79 12.07 4.45
C SER A 93 -4.71 13.23 4.81
N CYS A 94 -5.90 13.26 4.24
CA CYS A 94 -6.93 14.26 4.54
C CYS A 94 -8.15 13.59 5.14
N ASN A 95 -8.34 13.75 6.44
CA ASN A 95 -9.48 13.20 7.16
C ASN A 95 -10.34 14.33 7.72
N GLN A 96 -11.65 14.31 7.41
CA GLN A 96 -12.62 15.32 7.83
C GLN A 96 -12.18 16.78 7.55
N GLY A 97 -11.46 16.98 6.44
CA GLY A 97 -10.94 18.28 6.02
C GLY A 97 -9.64 18.71 6.70
N ALA A 98 -9.10 17.93 7.62
CA ALA A 98 -7.79 18.15 8.21
C ALA A 98 -6.72 17.37 7.45
N VAL A 99 -5.67 18.04 6.99
CA VAL A 99 -4.53 17.40 6.36
C VAL A 99 -3.45 17.14 7.39
N THR A 100 -2.96 15.91 7.42
CA THR A 100 -1.88 15.47 8.30
C THR A 100 -0.80 14.73 7.51
N THR A 101 0.45 14.91 7.88
CA THR A 101 1.56 14.09 7.36
C THR A 101 1.57 12.76 8.09
N ILE A 102 1.46 11.65 7.36
CA ILE A 102 1.46 10.29 7.92
C ILE A 102 2.78 9.55 7.66
N GLY A 103 3.74 10.18 7.02
CA GLY A 103 5.07 9.60 6.80
C GLY A 103 5.78 10.18 5.59
N ALA A 104 6.84 9.48 5.20
CA ALA A 104 7.61 9.78 4.00
C ALA A 104 8.04 8.47 3.32
N MET A 105 8.28 8.54 2.02
CA MET A 105 8.70 7.44 1.17
C MET A 105 9.86 7.87 0.29
N ALA A 106 10.84 6.98 0.06
CA ALA A 106 11.85 7.19 -0.96
C ALA A 106 11.39 6.51 -2.25
N ILE A 107 11.17 7.29 -3.32
CA ILE A 107 10.56 6.80 -4.56
C ILE A 107 11.31 7.36 -5.76
N ASN A 108 11.92 6.48 -6.59
CA ASN A 108 12.31 6.82 -7.95
C ASN A 108 11.26 6.32 -8.95
N THR A 109 10.72 5.13 -8.72
CA THR A 109 9.60 4.57 -9.50
C THR A 109 8.64 3.86 -8.55
N ALA A 110 7.35 4.13 -8.70
CA ALA A 110 6.29 3.54 -7.88
C ALA A 110 5.54 2.45 -8.65
N TYR A 111 5.14 1.39 -7.94
CA TYR A 111 4.40 0.25 -8.49
C TYR A 111 3.24 -0.10 -7.57
N LEU A 112 2.18 -0.63 -8.17
CA LEU A 112 1.08 -1.26 -7.45
C LEU A 112 1.01 -2.74 -7.82
N SER A 113 1.29 -3.61 -6.86
CA SER A 113 1.18 -5.07 -6.97
C SER A 113 -0.13 -5.52 -6.34
N THR A 114 -0.82 -6.46 -6.98
CA THR A 114 -2.04 -7.07 -6.41
C THR A 114 -1.75 -7.90 -5.17
N LYS A 115 -0.53 -8.44 -5.09
CA LYS A 115 -0.09 -9.31 -3.98
C LYS A 115 0.56 -8.53 -2.85
N TYR A 116 1.36 -7.51 -3.18
CA TYR A 116 2.21 -6.83 -2.22
C TYR A 116 1.76 -5.39 -1.92
N GLY A 117 0.77 -4.86 -2.65
CA GLY A 117 0.34 -3.47 -2.52
C GLY A 117 1.34 -2.48 -3.08
N PHE A 118 1.58 -1.38 -2.37
CA PHE A 118 2.47 -0.33 -2.84
C PHE A 118 3.94 -0.72 -2.70
N LEU A 119 4.64 -0.73 -3.81
CA LEU A 119 6.07 -0.97 -3.91
C LEU A 119 6.76 0.24 -4.53
N ALA A 120 7.98 0.53 -4.13
CA ALA A 120 8.81 1.53 -4.77
C ALA A 120 10.21 1.00 -5.04
N PHE A 121 10.71 1.30 -6.22
CA PHE A 121 12.13 1.28 -6.50
C PHE A 121 12.74 2.58 -5.99
N ASN A 122 13.86 2.47 -5.28
CA ASN A 122 14.72 3.60 -5.00
C ASN A 122 16.20 3.24 -5.21
N ASN A 123 16.98 4.29 -5.49
CA ASN A 123 18.43 4.20 -5.59
C ASN A 123 19.01 5.18 -4.55
N ARG A 124 19.26 4.66 -3.36
CA ARG A 124 19.83 5.45 -2.25
C ARG A 124 21.06 4.76 -1.65
N ASN A 125 22.03 5.54 -1.19
CA ASN A 125 23.24 5.02 -0.54
C ASN A 125 23.99 3.98 -1.41
N ASP A 126 24.07 4.22 -2.72
CA ASP A 126 24.70 3.34 -3.70
C ASP A 126 24.09 1.94 -3.76
N LYS A 127 22.80 1.82 -3.41
CA LYS A 127 22.04 0.58 -3.49
C LYS A 127 20.78 0.76 -4.30
N TYR A 128 20.44 -0.29 -5.04
CA TYR A 128 19.20 -0.46 -5.77
C TYR A 128 18.25 -1.25 -4.88
N GLU A 129 17.15 -0.63 -4.44
CA GLU A 129 16.25 -1.25 -3.48
C GLU A 129 14.82 -1.33 -4.01
N LEU A 130 14.14 -2.45 -3.76
CA LEU A 130 12.70 -2.58 -3.86
C LEU A 130 12.12 -2.61 -2.46
N VAL A 131 11.29 -1.63 -2.16
CA VAL A 131 10.74 -1.41 -0.82
C VAL A 131 9.22 -1.49 -0.88
N GLN A 132 8.62 -2.23 0.04
CA GLN A 132 7.19 -2.17 0.31
C GLN A 132 6.91 -1.10 1.35
N TYR A 133 5.94 -0.24 1.06
CA TYR A 133 5.40 0.71 2.04
C TYR A 133 4.00 0.30 2.47
N LYS A 134 3.74 0.40 3.76
CA LYS A 134 2.44 0.14 4.37
C LYS A 134 2.11 1.16 5.43
N TYR A 135 0.83 1.46 5.56
CA TYR A 135 0.32 2.19 6.72
C TYR A 135 -0.01 1.18 7.83
N ASP A 136 0.47 1.42 9.04
CA ASP A 136 0.28 0.53 10.19
C ASP A 136 -0.88 0.96 11.13
N GLY A 137 -1.59 2.01 10.73
CA GLY A 137 -2.66 2.64 11.52
C GLY A 137 -2.23 3.96 12.17
N GLU A 138 -0.95 4.27 12.17
CA GLU A 138 -0.37 5.49 12.74
C GLU A 138 0.55 6.20 11.74
N MET A 139 1.43 5.46 11.07
CA MET A 139 2.41 6.00 10.15
C MET A 139 2.74 5.04 9.01
N ILE A 140 3.44 5.58 7.99
CA ILE A 140 4.01 4.76 6.91
C ILE A 140 5.24 4.02 7.43
N THR A 141 5.25 2.72 7.23
CA THR A 141 6.37 1.81 7.54
C THR A 141 6.95 1.24 6.27
N GLU A 142 8.24 0.87 6.28
CA GLU A 142 8.93 0.30 5.14
C GLU A 142 9.45 -1.12 5.40
N THR A 143 9.42 -1.97 4.37
CA THR A 143 10.04 -3.29 4.36
C THR A 143 10.85 -3.46 3.08
N VAL A 144 12.15 -3.64 3.19
CA VAL A 144 13.02 -3.86 2.04
C VAL A 144 12.88 -5.31 1.55
N PHE A 145 12.46 -5.49 0.32
CA PHE A 145 12.33 -6.80 -0.35
C PHE A 145 13.60 -7.19 -1.09
N VAL A 146 14.25 -6.20 -1.72
CA VAL A 146 15.50 -6.39 -2.46
C VAL A 146 16.42 -5.23 -2.10
N SER A 147 17.71 -5.54 -1.92
CA SER A 147 18.79 -4.56 -1.77
C SER A 147 20.02 -5.10 -2.48
N ALA A 148 20.41 -4.48 -3.57
CA ALA A 148 21.51 -4.90 -4.42
C ALA A 148 22.51 -3.76 -4.68
N SER A 149 23.77 -4.11 -4.95
CA SER A 149 24.82 -3.15 -5.26
C SER A 149 24.97 -2.87 -6.76
N SER A 150 24.20 -3.58 -7.59
CA SER A 150 24.15 -3.33 -9.03
C SER A 150 22.72 -3.39 -9.54
N GLU A 151 22.45 -2.67 -10.63
CA GLU A 151 21.14 -2.68 -11.29
C GLU A 151 20.79 -4.08 -11.85
N ALA A 152 21.78 -4.81 -12.37
CA ALA A 152 21.57 -6.15 -12.91
C ALA A 152 21.11 -7.14 -11.83
N ASP A 153 21.78 -7.12 -10.66
CA ASP A 153 21.41 -7.96 -9.53
C ASP A 153 20.03 -7.57 -8.98
N TYR A 154 19.74 -6.27 -8.92
CA TYR A 154 18.42 -5.76 -8.53
C TYR A 154 17.34 -6.31 -9.44
N LYS A 155 17.45 -6.14 -10.76
CA LYS A 155 16.45 -6.62 -11.72
C LYS A 155 16.19 -8.11 -11.58
N SER A 156 17.27 -8.91 -11.50
CA SER A 156 17.17 -10.37 -11.31
C SER A 156 16.39 -10.79 -10.06
N GLN A 157 16.49 -10.00 -8.98
CA GLN A 157 15.83 -10.31 -7.71
C GLN A 157 14.42 -9.67 -7.62
N ALA A 158 14.22 -8.51 -8.24
CA ALA A 158 12.96 -7.76 -8.16
C ALA A 158 11.85 -8.36 -9.03
N ASP A 159 12.20 -9.03 -10.15
CA ASP A 159 11.24 -9.57 -11.12
C ASP A 159 10.12 -10.41 -10.48
N GLN A 160 10.47 -11.24 -9.50
CA GLN A 160 9.50 -12.08 -8.79
C GLN A 160 8.45 -11.30 -7.98
N TYR A 161 8.79 -10.09 -7.54
CA TYR A 161 7.89 -9.21 -6.77
C TYR A 161 7.09 -8.26 -7.68
N LEU A 162 7.62 -8.00 -8.88
CA LEU A 162 7.02 -7.09 -9.85
C LEU A 162 6.20 -7.81 -10.91
N ALA A 163 6.14 -9.15 -10.90
CA ALA A 163 5.49 -9.95 -11.92
C ALA A 163 3.99 -9.62 -12.14
N ASP A 164 3.30 -9.17 -11.09
CA ASP A 164 1.89 -8.76 -11.10
C ASP A 164 1.71 -7.24 -10.89
N ALA A 165 2.82 -6.51 -10.84
CA ALA A 165 2.80 -5.09 -10.53
C ALA A 165 2.65 -4.23 -11.80
N ARG A 166 1.89 -3.14 -11.68
CA ARG A 166 1.86 -2.08 -12.68
C ARG A 166 2.61 -0.86 -12.16
N GLU A 167 3.33 -0.19 -13.04
CA GLU A 167 3.94 1.08 -12.73
C GLU A 167 2.86 2.16 -12.55
N LEU A 168 3.03 3.00 -11.53
CA LEU A 168 2.14 4.11 -11.26
C LEU A 168 2.65 5.37 -11.98
N LYS A 169 1.71 6.12 -12.56
CA LYS A 169 2.02 7.40 -13.18
C LYS A 169 2.31 8.46 -12.11
N ALA A 170 3.48 9.09 -12.20
CA ALA A 170 3.77 10.33 -11.50
C ALA A 170 3.17 11.51 -12.27
N TYR A 171 2.69 12.51 -11.54
CA TYR A 171 2.11 13.73 -12.09
C TYR A 171 3.02 14.92 -11.76
N ALA A 172 3.20 15.83 -12.72
CA ALA A 172 3.86 17.10 -12.46
C ALA A 172 3.02 17.96 -11.50
N LEU A 173 3.66 18.87 -10.75
CA LEU A 173 2.95 19.67 -9.75
C LEU A 173 1.81 20.52 -10.30
N ASP A 174 1.86 20.91 -11.58
CA ASP A 174 0.83 21.69 -12.28
C ASP A 174 -0.22 20.83 -12.99
N ASP A 175 0.00 19.54 -13.14
CA ASP A 175 -1.00 18.62 -13.70
C ASP A 175 -2.14 18.42 -12.69
N ARG A 176 -3.32 18.89 -13.02
CA ARG A 176 -4.55 18.77 -12.20
C ARG A 176 -5.52 17.72 -12.72
N THR A 177 -5.13 16.96 -13.76
CA THR A 177 -5.98 15.92 -14.37
C THR A 177 -6.53 14.92 -13.33
N PRO A 178 -5.75 14.43 -12.35
CA PRO A 178 -6.26 13.48 -11.36
C PRO A 178 -7.35 14.05 -10.43
N PHE A 179 -7.50 15.37 -10.41
CA PHE A 179 -8.55 16.06 -9.63
C PHE A 179 -9.77 16.42 -10.47
N GLY A 180 -9.93 15.81 -11.68
CA GLY A 180 -11.03 16.16 -12.59
C GLY A 180 -10.89 17.53 -13.24
N GLY A 181 -9.69 18.11 -13.20
CA GLY A 181 -9.37 19.36 -13.88
C GLY A 181 -8.98 19.13 -15.34
N GLU A 182 -9.34 20.04 -16.23
CA GLU A 182 -8.76 20.10 -17.56
C GLU A 182 -7.27 20.49 -17.43
N THR A 183 -6.40 19.84 -18.22
CA THR A 183 -5.03 20.34 -18.41
C THR A 183 -5.14 21.76 -18.97
N ALA A 184 -4.51 22.73 -18.31
CA ALA A 184 -4.36 24.05 -18.89
C ALA A 184 -3.59 23.88 -20.22
N GLU A 185 -4.24 24.22 -21.34
CA GLU A 185 -3.62 24.36 -22.67
C GLU A 185 -2.66 25.55 -22.71
#